data_1f1c6e62cbd120b7975f94a7cf47295b
#
_entry.id   1f1c6e62cbd120b7975f94a7cf47295b
#
_cell.length_a   1.000
_cell.length_b   1.000
_cell.length_c   1.000
_cell.angle_alpha   90.00
_cell.angle_beta   90.00
_cell.angle_gamma   90.00
#
_symmetry.space_group_name_H-M   'P 1'
#
loop_
_entity.id
_entity.type
_entity.pdbx_description
1 polymer ?
#
loop_
_entity_poly.entity_id
_entity_poly.type
_entity_poly.pdbx_seq_one_letter_code
_entity_poly.pdbx_strand_id
1 'polypeptide(L)' 'MKTITVQYGIDTMTKQVEADLTFGDLQDSDTFKAALGFGDNTKALVNGIEQSKGTVIPEGATVRLETAANTKA' A
#
# COMPACT_ATOMS: atom_id res chain seq x y z
N MET A 1 -17.09 5.03 -1.21
CA MET A 1 -15.81 4.68 -0.58
C MET A 1 -15.60 3.19 -0.62
N LYS A 2 -14.37 2.77 -0.58
CA LYS A 2 -14.05 1.34 -0.55
C LYS A 2 -13.25 1.01 0.69
N THR A 3 -13.29 -0.24 1.10
CA THR A 3 -12.52 -0.73 2.23
C THR A 3 -11.30 -1.48 1.72
N ILE A 4 -10.14 -1.16 2.24
CA ILE A 4 -8.91 -1.88 1.90
C ILE A 4 -8.19 -2.25 3.18
N THR A 5 -7.36 -3.28 3.09
CA THR A 5 -6.49 -3.70 4.17
C THR A 5 -5.06 -3.50 3.72
N VAL A 6 -4.25 -2.87 4.55
CA VAL A 6 -2.85 -2.58 4.22
C VAL A 6 -1.99 -3.26 5.27
N GLN A 7 -0.99 -4.00 4.80
CA GLN A 7 -0.04 -4.71 5.67
C GLN A 7 1.36 -4.19 5.43
N TYR A 8 2.10 -3.99 6.50
CA TYR A 8 3.51 -3.63 6.42
C TYR A 8 4.22 -4.31 7.57
N GLY A 9 5.10 -5.24 7.23
CA GLY A 9 5.74 -6.06 8.25
C GLY A 9 4.69 -6.89 8.97
N ILE A 10 4.64 -6.77 10.29
CA ILE A 10 3.64 -7.47 11.09
C ILE A 10 2.41 -6.60 11.37
N ASP A 11 2.42 -5.35 10.93
CA ASP A 11 1.33 -4.43 11.18
C ASP A 11 0.29 -4.52 10.08
N THR A 12 -0.97 -4.43 10.46
CA THR A 12 -2.09 -4.49 9.53
C THR A 12 -3.09 -3.40 9.89
N MET A 13 -3.62 -2.75 8.87
CA MET A 13 -4.59 -1.68 9.07
C MET A 13 -5.68 -1.80 8.02
N THR A 14 -6.94 -1.78 8.45
CA THR A 14 -8.08 -1.77 7.54
C THR A 14 -8.71 -0.39 7.60
N LYS A 15 -8.99 0.17 6.44
CA LYS A 15 -9.51 1.53 6.39
C LYS A 15 -10.37 1.74 5.16
N GLN A 16 -11.35 2.62 5.29
CA GLN A 16 -12.13 3.07 4.15
C GLN A 16 -11.40 4.21 3.46
N VAL A 17 -11.33 4.14 2.15
CA VAL A 17 -10.63 5.13 1.34
C VAL A 17 -11.50 5.52 0.15
N GLU A 18 -11.05 6.48 -0.61
CA GLU A 18 -11.80 6.94 -1.78
C GLU A 18 -11.81 5.87 -2.85
N ALA A 19 -12.91 5.83 -3.60
CA ALA A 19 -13.11 4.76 -4.57
C ALA A 19 -12.02 4.73 -5.64
N ASP A 20 -11.43 5.88 -5.97
CA ASP A 20 -10.43 5.98 -7.01
C ASP A 20 -8.99 6.02 -6.48
N LEU A 21 -8.78 5.71 -5.21
CA LEU A 21 -7.43 5.69 -4.65
C LEU A 21 -6.57 4.68 -5.36
N THR A 22 -5.39 5.11 -5.79
CA THR A 22 -4.43 4.24 -6.49
C THR A 22 -3.39 3.71 -5.51
N PHE A 23 -2.62 2.71 -5.97
CA PHE A 23 -1.52 2.19 -5.15
C PHE A 23 -0.49 3.28 -4.88
N GLY A 24 -0.23 4.16 -5.86
CA GLY A 24 0.67 5.28 -5.64
C GLY A 24 0.18 6.24 -4.58
N ASP A 25 -1.12 6.53 -4.60
CA ASP A 25 -1.72 7.39 -3.59
C ASP A 25 -1.55 6.79 -2.20
N LEU A 26 -1.74 5.49 -2.08
CA LEU A 26 -1.56 4.79 -0.82
C LEU A 26 -0.11 4.90 -0.34
N GLN A 27 0.84 4.66 -1.23
CA GLN A 27 2.25 4.69 -0.88
C GLN A 27 2.73 6.09 -0.50
N ASP A 28 2.06 7.12 -1.01
CA ASP A 28 2.40 8.50 -0.69
C ASP A 28 1.57 9.08 0.46
N SER A 29 0.63 8.32 1.00
CA SER A 29 -0.27 8.82 2.03
C SER A 29 0.45 8.98 3.37
N ASP A 30 0.49 10.19 3.88
CA ASP A 30 1.09 10.44 5.18
C ASP A 30 0.36 9.72 6.30
N THR A 31 -0.94 9.56 6.16
CA THR A 31 -1.75 8.87 7.15
C THR A 31 -1.29 7.42 7.29
N PHE A 32 -1.15 6.72 6.17
CA PHE A 32 -0.72 5.33 6.21
C PHE A 32 0.75 5.21 6.59
N LYS A 33 1.59 6.13 6.11
CA LYS A 33 3.01 6.12 6.47
C LYS A 33 3.19 6.26 7.97
N ALA A 34 2.46 7.19 8.58
CA ALA A 34 2.56 7.41 10.01
C ALA A 34 1.99 6.23 10.80
N ALA A 35 0.89 5.66 10.33
CA ALA A 35 0.24 4.57 11.06
C ALA A 35 1.04 3.28 11.00
N LEU A 36 1.66 2.98 9.86
CA LEU A 36 2.35 1.72 9.65
C LEU A 36 3.87 1.85 9.70
N GLY A 37 4.39 3.05 9.59
CA GLY A 37 5.81 3.29 9.75
C GLY A 37 6.66 3.04 8.51
N PHE A 38 6.05 2.98 7.32
CA PHE A 38 6.84 2.78 6.11
C PHE A 38 7.31 4.11 5.53
N GLY A 39 8.32 4.05 4.71
CA GLY A 39 8.88 5.22 4.07
C GLY A 39 8.47 5.36 2.62
N ASP A 40 9.21 6.15 1.86
CA ASP A 40 8.86 6.44 0.48
C ASP A 40 9.27 5.33 -0.48
N ASN A 41 10.21 4.49 -0.07
CA ASN A 41 10.77 3.49 -0.97
C ASN A 41 10.11 2.15 -0.73
N THR A 42 8.84 2.06 -1.14
CA THR A 42 8.05 0.84 -0.96
C THR A 42 7.45 0.39 -2.28
N LYS A 43 7.07 -0.86 -2.32
CA LYS A 43 6.28 -1.41 -3.42
C LYS A 43 5.02 -2.03 -2.83
N ALA A 44 3.96 -2.04 -3.63
CA ALA A 44 2.67 -2.57 -3.22
C ALA A 44 2.41 -3.88 -3.96
N LEU A 45 1.99 -4.90 -3.20
CA LEU A 45 1.70 -6.20 -3.78
C LEU A 45 0.30 -6.63 -3.39
N VAL A 46 -0.37 -7.31 -4.32
CA VAL A 46 -1.65 -7.96 -4.07
C VAL A 46 -1.50 -9.40 -4.51
N ASN A 47 -1.73 -10.33 -3.60
CA ASN A 47 -1.54 -11.77 -3.85
C ASN A 47 -0.13 -12.07 -4.33
N GLY A 48 0.85 -11.35 -3.83
CA GLY A 48 2.25 -11.55 -4.17
C GLY A 48 2.68 -10.92 -5.49
N ILE A 49 1.78 -10.21 -6.16
CA ILE A 49 2.08 -9.58 -7.45
C ILE A 49 2.20 -8.09 -7.25
N GLU A 50 3.32 -7.53 -7.69
CA GLU A 50 3.55 -6.10 -7.58
C GLU A 50 2.60 -5.32 -8.46
N GLN A 51 2.05 -4.23 -7.91
CA GLN A 51 1.08 -3.40 -8.61
C GLN A 51 1.68 -2.06 -9.02
N SER A 52 1.23 -1.55 -10.14
CA SER A 52 1.69 -0.26 -10.63
C SER A 52 1.07 0.87 -9.81
N LYS A 53 1.80 1.94 -9.63
CA LYS A 53 1.33 3.07 -8.85
C LYS A 53 0.08 3.72 -9.42
N GLY A 54 -0.09 3.70 -10.73
CA GLY A 54 -1.26 4.30 -11.37
C GLY A 54 -2.51 3.44 -11.34
N THR A 55 -2.41 2.22 -10.85
CA THR A 55 -3.54 1.31 -10.82
C THR A 55 -4.44 1.61 -9.62
N VAL A 56 -5.75 1.65 -9.84
CA VAL A 56 -6.71 1.86 -8.76
C VAL A 56 -6.80 0.59 -7.92
N ILE A 57 -6.79 0.77 -6.60
CA ILE A 57 -6.88 -0.37 -5.68
C ILE A 57 -8.31 -0.91 -5.71
N PRO A 58 -8.52 -2.22 -5.91
CA PRO A 58 -9.87 -2.78 -5.93
C PRO A 58 -10.51 -2.77 -4.53
N GLU A 59 -11.82 -2.75 -4.52
CA GLU A 59 -12.58 -2.88 -3.28
C GLU A 59 -12.23 -4.20 -2.59
N GLY A 60 -11.99 -4.11 -1.28
CA GLY A 60 -11.72 -5.28 -0.48
C GLY A 60 -10.32 -5.86 -0.64
N ALA A 61 -9.44 -5.17 -1.36
CA ALA A 61 -8.10 -5.68 -1.59
C ALA A 61 -7.29 -5.68 -0.31
N THR A 62 -6.39 -6.65 -0.20
CA THR A 62 -5.36 -6.67 0.83
C THR A 62 -4.05 -6.30 0.16
N VAL A 63 -3.53 -5.15 0.52
CA VAL A 63 -2.30 -4.61 -0.07
C VAL A 63 -1.15 -4.83 0.89
N ARG A 64 -0.12 -5.51 0.41
CA ARG A 64 1.08 -5.69 1.20
C ARG A 64 2.13 -4.70 0.73
N LEU A 65 2.63 -3.91 1.65
CA LEU A 65 3.70 -2.97 1.35
C LEU A 65 5.02 -3.57 1.81
N GLU A 66 6.02 -3.49 0.97
CA GLU A 66 7.36 -3.95 1.28
C GLU A 66 8.34 -2.86 0.93
N THR A 67 9.38 -2.72 1.73
CA THR A 67 10.46 -1.82 1.38
C THR A 67 11.11 -2.34 0.11
N ALA A 68 11.20 -1.50 -0.89
CA ALA A 68 11.82 -1.91 -2.14
C ALA A 68 13.27 -2.27 -1.84
N ALA A 69 13.68 -3.41 -2.27
CA ALA A 69 15.02 -3.85 -2.06
C ALA A 69 15.93 -2.92 -2.80
N ASN A 70 16.77 -2.29 -2.07
CA ASN A 70 17.72 -1.42 -2.67
C ASN A 70 19.00 -2.10 -2.74
N THR A 71 19.04 -2.91 -3.60
CA THR A 71 20.19 -3.63 -3.64
C THR A 71 21.22 -3.03 -4.49
N LYS A 72 21.13 -2.42 -4.49
CA LYS A 72 22.14 -2.11 -5.07
C LYS A 72 23.01 -2.17 -4.55
N ALA A 73 22.93 -2.45 -4.47
CA ALA A 73 23.81 -2.52 -3.89
C ALA A 73 24.39 -2.49 -3.91
#